data_a85eae902f41a1a5e6809ac27032cfef
#
_entry.id   a85eae902f41a1a5e6809ac27032cfef
#
_cell.length_a   1.000
_cell.length_b   1.000
_cell.length_c   1.000
_cell.angle_alpha   90.00
_cell.angle_beta   90.00
_cell.angle_gamma   90.00
#
_symmetry.space_group_name_H-M   'P 1'
#
loop_
_entity.id
_entity.type
_entity.pdbx_description
1 polymer ?
#
loop_
_entity_poly.entity_id
_entity_poly.type
_entity_poly.pdbx_seq_one_letter_code
_entity_poly.pdbx_strand_id
1 'polypeptide(L)'
;MEPAAPLASTFAQQPWFWGATVLIAGLLLLANIGLFLVVFGRRLRERNRARRTARFEREFAEMLEEITSGSPDAGRLRTRISRFNELERPIAATMLLEQLDPASASERAVIREALREAGAIDLLVSSLHRRAPWRRALAARTLGQVGADEAVPELVERLSDRSRYVREAAVRALGRIGDERALRPLTELFERPGRAGAGIVYEALLALGESSATVFREGLSSGEESVRVTSCFGVAAVLDPALARADLEPMLADPEGGVRAAACETLGRIPGETVPAPLAQATHDPVPSVRRAAVSALGAYDDPDSLPFLLAALDDPERDVALRAGEALVRLGRLPAAGGRARAAMDETDAWPLETALVLDSLGAV
;
A
#
# COMPACT_ATOMS: atom_id res chain seq x y z
N MET A 1 1.21 84.71 29.10
CA MET A 1 1.44 83.42 28.49
C MET A 1 0.71 83.45 27.17
N GLU A 2 1.39 83.77 26.07
CA GLU A 2 0.83 83.63 24.71
C GLU A 2 0.74 82.15 24.34
N PRO A 3 -0.35 81.72 23.77
CA PRO A 3 -0.44 80.37 23.28
C PRO A 3 0.44 80.18 22.04
N ALA A 4 1.39 79.30 22.11
CA ALA A 4 2.23 78.93 20.97
C ALA A 4 1.36 78.54 19.77
N ALA A 5 1.41 79.34 18.69
CA ALA A 5 0.71 79.06 17.45
C ALA A 5 1.17 77.70 16.92
N PRO A 6 0.24 76.83 16.47
CA PRO A 6 0.59 75.50 16.02
C PRO A 6 1.53 75.56 14.81
N LEU A 7 2.69 74.94 14.89
CA LEU A 7 3.75 74.91 13.88
C LEU A 7 3.22 74.62 12.44
N ALA A 8 2.10 73.94 12.33
CA ALA A 8 1.42 73.64 11.07
C ALA A 8 0.95 74.91 10.27
N SER A 9 0.58 75.98 10.98
CA SER A 9 0.10 77.19 10.33
C SER A 9 1.22 78.05 9.71
N THR A 10 2.44 77.94 10.24
CA THR A 10 3.62 78.66 9.75
C THR A 10 4.19 78.10 8.46
N PHE A 11 4.13 76.76 8.29
CA PHE A 11 4.59 76.10 7.08
C PHE A 11 3.63 76.26 5.90
N ALA A 12 2.29 76.28 6.16
CA ALA A 12 1.26 76.46 5.12
C ALA A 12 1.31 77.85 4.41
N GLN A 13 1.98 78.85 4.99
CA GLN A 13 2.13 80.16 4.41
C GLN A 13 3.35 80.27 3.47
N GLN A 14 4.19 79.28 3.36
CA GLN A 14 5.38 79.29 2.49
C GLN A 14 5.02 78.76 1.08
N PRO A 15 5.31 79.50 0.00
CA PRO A 15 4.94 79.13 -1.38
C PRO A 15 5.57 77.79 -1.84
N TRP A 16 6.75 77.43 -1.32
CA TRP A 16 7.39 76.17 -1.62
C TRP A 16 6.64 74.88 -1.01
N PHE A 17 5.92 75.09 0.09
CA PHE A 17 5.15 74.01 0.74
C PHE A 17 4.03 73.51 -0.17
N TRP A 18 3.29 74.40 -0.81
CA TRP A 18 2.25 73.99 -1.76
C TRP A 18 2.81 73.31 -3.00
N GLY A 19 3.96 73.78 -3.49
CA GLY A 19 4.69 73.18 -4.60
C GLY A 19 5.14 71.71 -4.27
N ALA A 20 5.72 71.53 -3.07
CA ALA A 20 6.16 70.20 -2.59
C ALA A 20 4.99 69.21 -2.36
N THR A 21 3.87 69.70 -1.77
CA THR A 21 2.69 68.86 -1.55
C THR A 21 2.04 68.41 -2.87
N VAL A 22 1.91 69.27 -3.85
CA VAL A 22 1.40 68.98 -5.18
C VAL A 22 2.30 67.90 -5.89
N LEU A 23 3.62 68.08 -5.78
CA LEU A 23 4.58 67.16 -6.38
C LEU A 23 4.55 65.77 -5.71
N ILE A 24 4.50 65.75 -4.38
CA ILE A 24 4.36 64.48 -3.61
C ILE A 24 3.02 63.82 -3.95
N ALA A 25 1.91 64.55 -3.97
CA ALA A 25 0.60 64.01 -4.35
C ALA A 25 0.59 63.46 -5.78
N GLY A 26 1.26 64.18 -6.72
CA GLY A 26 1.41 63.69 -8.09
C GLY A 26 2.24 62.41 -8.19
N LEU A 27 3.34 62.30 -7.46
CA LEU A 27 4.16 61.10 -7.40
C LEU A 27 3.41 59.91 -6.78
N LEU A 28 2.67 60.15 -5.69
CA LEU A 28 1.81 59.13 -5.06
C LEU A 28 0.71 58.66 -5.98
N LEU A 29 0.09 59.57 -6.74
CA LEU A 29 -0.93 59.23 -7.73
C LEU A 29 -0.33 58.38 -8.85
N LEU A 30 0.82 58.74 -9.39
CA LEU A 30 1.53 57.93 -10.41
C LEU A 30 1.95 56.57 -9.89
N ALA A 31 2.44 56.47 -8.65
CA ALA A 31 2.78 55.24 -8.01
C ALA A 31 1.55 54.33 -7.83
N ASN A 32 0.41 54.89 -7.42
CA ASN A 32 -0.87 54.16 -7.30
C ASN A 32 -1.38 53.68 -8.67
N ILE A 33 -1.31 54.51 -9.70
CA ILE A 33 -1.69 54.10 -11.08
C ILE A 33 -0.75 52.98 -11.56
N GLY A 34 0.55 53.09 -11.34
CA GLY A 34 1.51 52.03 -11.67
C GLY A 34 1.22 50.74 -10.96
N LEU A 35 0.97 50.80 -9.65
CA LEU A 35 0.59 49.62 -8.87
C LEU A 35 -0.74 48.98 -9.35
N PHE A 36 -1.74 49.81 -9.64
CA PHE A 36 -3.00 49.38 -10.20
C PHE A 36 -2.82 48.67 -11.53
N LEU A 37 -2.03 49.22 -12.45
CA LEU A 37 -1.77 48.61 -13.75
C LEU A 37 -1.04 47.26 -13.60
N VAL A 38 -0.08 47.16 -12.67
CA VAL A 38 0.62 45.90 -12.39
C VAL A 38 -0.34 44.83 -11.82
N VAL A 39 -1.15 45.22 -10.81
CA VAL A 39 -2.11 44.32 -10.19
C VAL A 39 -3.21 43.90 -11.18
N PHE A 40 -3.75 44.86 -11.93
CA PHE A 40 -4.77 44.58 -12.95
C PHE A 40 -4.23 43.72 -14.08
N GLY A 41 -3.03 44.01 -14.58
CA GLY A 41 -2.35 43.20 -15.59
C GLY A 41 -2.04 41.77 -15.10
N ARG A 42 -1.70 41.59 -13.82
CA ARG A 42 -1.58 40.28 -13.21
C ARG A 42 -2.92 39.52 -13.18
N ARG A 43 -3.96 40.16 -12.67
CA ARG A 43 -5.32 39.57 -12.63
C ARG A 43 -5.85 39.19 -14.01
N LEU A 44 -5.61 40.02 -15.01
CA LEU A 44 -6.03 39.73 -16.38
C LEU A 44 -5.28 38.54 -16.96
N ARG A 45 -3.96 38.46 -16.72
CA ARG A 45 -3.15 37.28 -17.12
C ARG A 45 -3.59 36.01 -16.44
N GLU A 46 -3.88 36.05 -15.14
CA GLU A 46 -4.39 34.90 -14.36
C GLU A 46 -5.76 34.44 -14.88
N ARG A 47 -6.69 35.39 -15.14
CA ARG A 47 -8.00 35.06 -15.72
C ARG A 47 -7.90 34.45 -17.10
N ASN A 48 -7.04 34.98 -17.96
CA ASN A 48 -6.83 34.43 -19.29
C ASN A 48 -6.16 33.05 -19.25
N ARG A 49 -5.22 32.86 -18.32
CA ARG A 49 -4.59 31.55 -18.08
C ARG A 49 -5.63 30.56 -17.59
N ALA A 50 -6.43 30.90 -16.58
CA ALA A 50 -7.49 30.04 -16.05
C ALA A 50 -8.54 29.66 -17.12
N ARG A 51 -8.93 30.59 -18.01
CA ARG A 51 -9.86 30.29 -19.12
C ARG A 51 -9.25 29.32 -20.14
N ARG A 52 -7.96 29.47 -20.47
CA ARG A 52 -7.25 28.55 -21.38
C ARG A 52 -7.11 27.18 -20.75
N THR A 53 -6.76 27.10 -19.47
CA THR A 53 -6.68 25.85 -18.71
C THR A 53 -8.02 25.12 -18.71
N ALA A 54 -9.12 25.79 -18.32
CA ALA A 54 -10.46 25.20 -18.25
C ALA A 54 -11.01 24.78 -19.62
N ARG A 55 -10.58 25.44 -20.70
CA ARG A 55 -10.94 25.00 -22.05
C ARG A 55 -10.18 23.74 -22.43
N PHE A 56 -8.88 23.72 -22.20
CA PHE A 56 -8.03 22.56 -22.45
C PHE A 56 -8.47 21.33 -21.65
N GLU A 57 -8.78 21.48 -20.36
CA GLU A 57 -9.29 20.41 -19.49
C GLU A 57 -10.55 19.76 -20.07
N ARG A 58 -11.51 20.57 -20.56
CA ARG A 58 -12.72 20.04 -21.19
C ARG A 58 -12.43 19.29 -22.49
N GLU A 59 -11.67 19.89 -23.40
CA GLU A 59 -11.31 19.27 -24.67
C GLU A 59 -10.52 17.97 -24.49
N PHE A 60 -9.67 17.92 -23.44
CA PHE A 60 -8.90 16.73 -23.11
C PHE A 60 -9.73 15.65 -22.40
N ALA A 61 -10.68 16.04 -21.53
CA ALA A 61 -11.62 15.12 -20.90
C ALA A 61 -12.50 14.40 -21.93
N GLU A 62 -13.10 15.16 -22.89
CA GLU A 62 -13.89 14.60 -23.99
C GLU A 62 -13.05 13.59 -24.81
N MET A 63 -11.79 13.89 -25.08
CA MET A 63 -10.89 12.99 -25.79
C MET A 63 -10.57 11.73 -24.96
N LEU A 64 -10.36 11.85 -23.64
CA LEU A 64 -10.14 10.71 -22.77
C LEU A 64 -11.36 9.78 -22.71
N GLU A 65 -12.56 10.32 -22.63
CA GLU A 65 -13.80 9.55 -22.68
C GLU A 65 -13.94 8.79 -24.02
N GLU A 66 -13.61 9.42 -25.14
CA GLU A 66 -13.63 8.78 -26.48
C GLU A 66 -12.62 7.62 -26.54
N ILE A 67 -11.43 7.77 -25.94
CA ILE A 67 -10.39 6.74 -25.94
C ILE A 67 -10.72 5.60 -24.96
N THR A 68 -11.33 5.89 -23.80
CA THR A 68 -11.69 4.88 -22.81
C THR A 68 -12.97 4.12 -23.16
N SER A 69 -13.91 4.75 -23.87
CA SER A 69 -15.15 4.09 -24.34
C SER A 69 -14.99 3.22 -25.58
N GLY A 70 -13.88 3.39 -26.32
CA GLY A 70 -13.53 2.62 -27.51
C GLY A 70 -12.36 1.65 -27.29
N SER A 71 -11.83 1.10 -28.38
CA SER A 71 -10.55 0.39 -28.31
C SER A 71 -9.43 1.41 -28.03
N PRO A 72 -8.66 1.27 -26.96
CA PRO A 72 -7.64 2.25 -26.57
C PRO A 72 -6.60 2.41 -27.70
N ASP A 73 -6.61 3.54 -28.39
CA ASP A 73 -5.64 3.86 -29.45
C ASP A 73 -4.50 4.70 -28.87
N ALA A 74 -3.48 4.00 -28.36
CA ALA A 74 -2.28 4.62 -27.84
C ALA A 74 -1.59 5.56 -28.84
N GLY A 75 -1.67 5.24 -30.12
CA GLY A 75 -1.04 6.04 -31.19
C GLY A 75 -1.67 7.41 -31.37
N ARG A 76 -3.01 7.49 -31.27
CA ARG A 76 -3.72 8.78 -31.35
C ARG A 76 -3.44 9.65 -30.14
N LEU A 77 -3.49 9.06 -28.93
CA LEU A 77 -3.20 9.77 -27.69
C LEU A 77 -1.78 10.31 -27.68
N ARG A 78 -0.80 9.49 -28.04
CA ARG A 78 0.60 9.86 -28.18
C ARG A 78 0.81 11.03 -29.14
N THR A 79 0.27 10.92 -30.34
CA THR A 79 0.40 11.97 -31.38
C THR A 79 -0.22 13.30 -30.93
N ARG A 80 -1.28 13.25 -30.13
CA ARG A 80 -1.93 14.44 -29.59
C ARG A 80 -1.11 15.10 -28.48
N ILE A 81 -0.61 14.29 -27.53
CA ILE A 81 0.20 14.77 -26.41
C ILE A 81 1.52 15.36 -26.87
N SER A 82 2.15 14.80 -27.89
CA SER A 82 3.40 15.34 -28.44
C SER A 82 3.27 16.77 -28.96
N ARG A 83 2.05 17.22 -29.29
CA ARG A 83 1.74 18.58 -29.75
C ARG A 83 1.44 19.56 -28.61
N PHE A 84 1.31 19.08 -27.37
CA PHE A 84 0.99 19.93 -26.22
C PHE A 84 2.17 20.84 -25.87
N ASN A 85 1.83 22.09 -25.53
CA ASN A 85 2.81 23.07 -25.05
C ASN A 85 3.17 22.84 -23.58
N GLU A 86 4.14 23.58 -23.06
CA GLU A 86 4.62 23.45 -21.68
C GLU A 86 3.56 23.69 -20.58
N LEU A 87 2.46 24.40 -20.91
CA LEU A 87 1.35 24.62 -19.95
C LEU A 87 0.32 23.48 -19.98
N GLU A 88 0.14 22.84 -21.13
CA GLU A 88 -0.85 21.78 -21.35
C GLU A 88 -0.35 20.42 -20.84
N ARG A 89 0.95 20.10 -21.01
CA ARG A 89 1.55 18.84 -20.57
C ARG A 89 1.31 18.50 -19.10
N PRO A 90 1.57 19.41 -18.11
CA PRO A 90 1.33 19.07 -16.71
C PRO A 90 -0.14 18.91 -16.36
N ILE A 91 -1.05 19.60 -17.08
CA ILE A 91 -2.50 19.46 -16.90
C ILE A 91 -2.94 18.09 -17.41
N ALA A 92 -2.54 17.73 -18.63
CA ALA A 92 -2.82 16.41 -19.20
C ALA A 92 -2.27 15.29 -18.33
N ALA A 93 -1.05 15.44 -17.81
CA ALA A 93 -0.45 14.47 -16.89
C ALA A 93 -1.27 14.30 -15.61
N THR A 94 -1.79 15.38 -15.01
CA THR A 94 -2.63 15.30 -13.83
C THR A 94 -3.94 14.55 -14.12
N MET A 95 -4.60 14.88 -15.21
CA MET A 95 -5.85 14.23 -15.62
C MET A 95 -5.64 12.74 -15.94
N LEU A 96 -4.53 12.38 -16.60
CA LEU A 96 -4.15 10.99 -16.86
C LEU A 96 -3.88 10.21 -15.57
N LEU A 97 -3.24 10.84 -14.57
CA LEU A 97 -3.00 10.22 -13.27
C LEU A 97 -4.30 9.94 -12.50
N GLU A 98 -5.32 10.79 -12.65
CA GLU A 98 -6.64 10.58 -12.03
C GLU A 98 -7.39 9.39 -12.65
N GLN A 99 -7.09 9.04 -13.89
CA GLN A 99 -7.70 7.90 -14.58
C GLN A 99 -7.02 6.55 -14.26
N LEU A 100 -5.88 6.52 -13.55
CA LEU A 100 -5.15 5.29 -13.29
C LEU A 100 -5.86 4.30 -12.35
N ASP A 101 -6.54 4.80 -11.32
CA ASP A 101 -7.16 3.94 -10.30
C ASP A 101 -8.35 3.11 -10.87
N PRO A 102 -9.28 3.67 -11.68
CA PRO A 102 -10.37 2.89 -12.27
C PRO A 102 -9.94 2.08 -13.52
N ALA A 103 -8.73 2.32 -14.08
CA ALA A 103 -8.33 1.77 -15.36
C ALA A 103 -8.02 0.26 -15.33
N SER A 104 -8.42 -0.44 -16.38
CA SER A 104 -8.01 -1.81 -16.66
C SER A 104 -6.51 -1.92 -16.97
N ALA A 105 -5.96 -3.13 -17.00
CA ALA A 105 -4.53 -3.34 -17.30
C ALA A 105 -4.12 -2.77 -18.68
N SER A 106 -4.98 -2.90 -19.69
CA SER A 106 -4.75 -2.36 -21.04
C SER A 106 -4.78 -0.83 -21.07
N GLU A 107 -5.74 -0.22 -20.39
CA GLU A 107 -5.85 1.23 -20.29
C GLU A 107 -4.68 1.83 -19.52
N ARG A 108 -4.23 1.18 -18.44
CA ARG A 108 -3.02 1.60 -17.71
C ARG A 108 -1.76 1.62 -18.58
N ALA A 109 -1.62 0.67 -19.51
CA ALA A 109 -0.50 0.67 -20.43
C ALA A 109 -0.55 1.89 -21.39
N VAL A 110 -1.74 2.24 -21.90
CA VAL A 110 -1.95 3.42 -22.75
C VAL A 110 -1.69 4.71 -21.96
N ILE A 111 -2.22 4.81 -20.74
CA ILE A 111 -2.01 5.98 -19.87
C ILE A 111 -0.53 6.16 -19.54
N ARG A 112 0.18 5.07 -19.26
CA ARG A 112 1.63 5.10 -18.99
C ARG A 112 2.41 5.67 -20.16
N GLU A 113 2.13 5.20 -21.37
CA GLU A 113 2.79 5.71 -22.58
C GLU A 113 2.48 7.20 -22.81
N ALA A 114 1.24 7.60 -22.56
CA ALA A 114 0.81 8.98 -22.63
C ALA A 114 1.55 9.88 -21.61
N LEU A 115 1.74 9.40 -20.38
CA LEU A 115 2.49 10.09 -19.33
C LEU A 115 3.98 10.21 -19.67
N ARG A 116 4.55 9.19 -20.30
CA ARG A 116 5.94 9.20 -20.80
C ARG A 116 6.11 10.27 -21.87
N GLU A 117 5.24 10.32 -22.86
CA GLU A 117 5.26 11.34 -23.92
C GLU A 117 5.03 12.77 -23.37
N ALA A 118 4.23 12.90 -22.34
CA ALA A 118 4.03 14.19 -21.66
C ALA A 118 5.26 14.64 -20.85
N GLY A 119 6.30 13.80 -20.69
CA GLY A 119 7.46 14.04 -19.85
C GLY A 119 7.12 14.04 -18.35
N ALA A 120 5.97 13.47 -17.98
CA ALA A 120 5.50 13.44 -16.59
C ALA A 120 6.35 12.49 -15.74
N ILE A 121 6.80 11.38 -16.31
CA ILE A 121 7.65 10.40 -15.60
C ILE A 121 8.99 11.04 -15.23
N ASP A 122 9.65 11.75 -16.14
CA ASP A 122 10.91 12.46 -15.87
C ASP A 122 10.75 13.52 -14.76
N LEU A 123 9.63 14.23 -14.76
CA LEU A 123 9.31 15.20 -13.71
C LEU A 123 9.09 14.53 -12.35
N LEU A 124 8.44 13.36 -12.32
CA LEU A 124 8.26 12.57 -11.12
C LEU A 124 9.59 12.01 -10.61
N VAL A 125 10.43 11.45 -11.48
CA VAL A 125 11.79 11.00 -11.17
C VAL A 125 12.61 12.15 -10.59
N SER A 126 12.61 13.33 -11.23
CA SER A 126 13.29 14.51 -10.70
C SER A 126 12.75 14.92 -9.31
N SER A 127 11.49 14.64 -9.05
CA SER A 127 10.83 14.95 -7.77
C SER A 127 11.27 14.03 -6.63
N LEU A 128 11.83 12.84 -6.93
CA LEU A 128 12.46 11.96 -5.94
C LEU A 128 13.70 12.59 -5.27
N HIS A 129 14.29 13.62 -5.88
CA HIS A 129 15.46 14.35 -5.35
C HIS A 129 15.12 15.64 -4.63
N ARG A 130 13.82 16.00 -4.49
CA ARG A 130 13.40 17.23 -3.80
C ARG A 130 13.72 17.19 -2.32
N ARG A 131 13.97 18.37 -1.71
CA ARG A 131 14.29 18.49 -0.27
C ARG A 131 13.19 18.01 0.66
N ALA A 132 11.92 18.28 0.32
CA ALA A 132 10.77 17.96 1.14
C ALA A 132 10.43 16.44 1.07
N PRO A 133 10.44 15.71 2.20
CA PRO A 133 10.19 14.26 2.22
C PRO A 133 8.83 13.87 1.63
N TRP A 134 7.78 14.66 1.89
CA TRP A 134 6.45 14.40 1.37
C TRP A 134 6.39 14.43 -0.16
N ARG A 135 7.19 15.32 -0.81
CA ARG A 135 7.27 15.37 -2.29
C ARG A 135 7.95 14.13 -2.84
N ARG A 136 9.02 13.67 -2.19
CA ARG A 136 9.70 12.42 -2.59
C ARG A 136 8.80 11.21 -2.44
N ALA A 137 8.08 11.11 -1.30
CA ALA A 137 7.15 10.02 -1.05
C ALA A 137 5.96 10.03 -2.03
N LEU A 138 5.43 11.22 -2.34
CA LEU A 138 4.37 11.36 -3.34
C LEU A 138 4.86 10.93 -4.73
N ALA A 139 6.04 11.38 -5.14
CA ALA A 139 6.64 11.00 -6.42
C ALA A 139 6.85 9.48 -6.52
N ALA A 140 7.41 8.85 -5.48
CA ALA A 140 7.59 7.40 -5.42
C ALA A 140 6.25 6.66 -5.55
N ARG A 141 5.24 7.07 -4.78
CA ARG A 141 3.89 6.49 -4.84
C ARG A 141 3.30 6.59 -6.24
N THR A 142 3.37 7.77 -6.86
CA THR A 142 2.81 8.01 -8.20
C THR A 142 3.54 7.19 -9.27
N LEU A 143 4.88 7.10 -9.21
CA LEU A 143 5.67 6.25 -10.12
C LEU A 143 5.27 4.78 -10.01
N GLY A 144 5.01 4.29 -8.79
CA GLY A 144 4.49 2.95 -8.56
C GLY A 144 3.07 2.74 -9.09
N GLN A 145 2.18 3.74 -9.00
CA GLN A 145 0.83 3.68 -9.56
C GLN A 145 0.86 3.63 -11.09
N VAL A 146 1.72 4.42 -11.70
CA VAL A 146 1.95 4.43 -13.15
C VAL A 146 2.57 3.11 -13.64
N GLY A 147 3.36 2.45 -12.79
CA GLY A 147 4.17 1.29 -13.16
C GLY A 147 5.35 1.70 -14.04
N ALA A 148 6.04 2.78 -13.69
CA ALA A 148 7.17 3.33 -14.44
C ALA A 148 8.45 2.52 -14.18
N ASP A 149 8.74 1.55 -15.02
CA ASP A 149 9.91 0.65 -14.93
C ASP A 149 11.25 1.39 -15.10
N GLU A 150 11.26 2.50 -15.83
CA GLU A 150 12.43 3.38 -15.96
C GLU A 150 12.83 4.05 -14.62
N ALA A 151 11.90 4.19 -13.67
CA ALA A 151 12.16 4.80 -12.37
C ALA A 151 12.72 3.81 -11.32
N VAL A 152 12.86 2.53 -11.65
CA VAL A 152 13.33 1.49 -10.71
C VAL A 152 14.68 1.84 -10.09
N PRO A 153 15.72 2.28 -10.83
CA PRO A 153 17.01 2.62 -10.24
C PRO A 153 16.91 3.72 -9.16
N GLU A 154 16.17 4.80 -9.44
CA GLU A 154 16.01 5.92 -8.52
C GLU A 154 15.13 5.55 -7.32
N LEU A 155 14.14 4.69 -7.51
CA LEU A 155 13.32 4.15 -6.41
C LEU A 155 14.16 3.25 -5.50
N VAL A 156 15.08 2.45 -6.04
CA VAL A 156 16.03 1.65 -5.27
C VAL A 156 16.92 2.55 -4.39
N GLU A 157 17.43 3.67 -4.92
CA GLU A 157 18.16 4.65 -4.10
C GLU A 157 17.31 5.18 -2.94
N ARG A 158 16.00 5.34 -3.12
CA ARG A 158 15.08 5.85 -2.07
C ARG A 158 14.81 4.82 -0.97
N LEU A 159 15.16 3.56 -1.14
CA LEU A 159 15.12 2.56 -0.06
C LEU A 159 16.04 2.92 1.11
N SER A 160 17.06 3.74 0.88
CA SER A 160 17.98 4.28 1.89
C SER A 160 17.64 5.72 2.33
N ASP A 161 16.49 6.26 1.97
CA ASP A 161 16.09 7.62 2.34
C ASP A 161 16.03 7.82 3.87
N ARG A 162 16.40 9.01 4.34
CA ARG A 162 16.35 9.37 5.77
C ARG A 162 14.93 9.30 6.34
N SER A 163 13.92 9.62 5.53
CA SER A 163 12.52 9.59 5.92
C SER A 163 11.94 8.18 5.75
N ARG A 164 11.39 7.62 6.83
CA ARG A 164 10.68 6.34 6.80
C ARG A 164 9.55 6.34 5.76
N TYR A 165 8.78 7.42 5.67
CA TYR A 165 7.68 7.54 4.70
C TYR A 165 8.15 7.42 3.25
N VAL A 166 9.34 7.94 2.92
CA VAL A 166 9.90 7.82 1.57
C VAL A 166 10.34 6.39 1.31
N ARG A 167 11.02 5.74 2.27
CA ARG A 167 11.44 4.34 2.14
C ARG A 167 10.25 3.42 1.89
N GLU A 168 9.19 3.55 2.71
CA GLU A 168 7.97 2.74 2.57
C GLU A 168 7.25 3.00 1.25
N ALA A 169 7.21 4.26 0.78
CA ALA A 169 6.64 4.60 -0.52
C ALA A 169 7.44 3.98 -1.67
N ALA A 170 8.78 3.98 -1.56
CA ALA A 170 9.66 3.36 -2.56
C ALA A 170 9.49 1.83 -2.60
N VAL A 171 9.41 1.17 -1.44
CA VAL A 171 9.14 -0.28 -1.37
C VAL A 171 7.82 -0.64 -2.06
N ARG A 172 6.74 0.06 -1.71
CA ARG A 172 5.43 -0.18 -2.34
C ARG A 172 5.44 0.11 -3.84
N ALA A 173 6.18 1.15 -4.27
CA ALA A 173 6.31 1.48 -5.67
C ALA A 173 7.03 0.37 -6.45
N LEU A 174 8.14 -0.12 -5.93
CA LEU A 174 8.91 -1.22 -6.54
C LEU A 174 8.09 -2.51 -6.64
N GLY A 175 7.33 -2.86 -5.58
CA GLY A 175 6.41 -4.00 -5.62
C GLY A 175 5.31 -3.83 -6.67
N ARG A 176 4.73 -2.63 -6.81
CA ARG A 176 3.69 -2.37 -7.83
C ARG A 176 4.21 -2.38 -9.26
N ILE A 177 5.45 -1.92 -9.47
CA ILE A 177 6.10 -1.97 -10.78
C ILE A 177 6.36 -3.42 -11.18
N GLY A 178 6.75 -4.27 -10.22
CA GLY A 178 6.95 -5.70 -10.46
C GLY A 178 8.21 -6.02 -11.27
N ASP A 179 9.19 -5.12 -11.31
CA ASP A 179 10.42 -5.31 -12.07
C ASP A 179 11.43 -6.13 -11.26
N GLU A 180 12.01 -7.16 -11.87
CA GLU A 180 12.99 -8.06 -11.24
C GLU A 180 14.24 -7.34 -10.72
N ARG A 181 14.60 -6.19 -11.27
CA ARG A 181 15.71 -5.36 -10.76
C ARG A 181 15.51 -4.91 -9.31
N ALA A 182 14.25 -4.91 -8.82
CA ALA A 182 13.92 -4.61 -7.44
C ALA A 182 14.16 -5.79 -6.49
N LEU A 183 14.25 -7.02 -6.99
CA LEU A 183 14.31 -8.24 -6.18
C LEU A 183 15.45 -8.19 -5.16
N ARG A 184 16.69 -8.03 -5.63
CA ARG A 184 17.87 -8.00 -4.76
C ARG A 184 17.82 -6.88 -3.70
N PRO A 185 17.53 -5.61 -4.03
CA PRO A 185 17.39 -4.55 -3.03
C PRO A 185 16.28 -4.80 -2.00
N LEU A 186 15.16 -5.41 -2.40
CA LEU A 186 14.08 -5.78 -1.49
C LEU A 186 14.46 -6.95 -0.60
N THR A 187 15.24 -7.93 -1.10
CA THR A 187 15.79 -9.04 -0.32
C THR A 187 16.71 -8.52 0.80
N GLU A 188 17.63 -7.61 0.48
CA GLU A 188 18.53 -6.99 1.46
C GLU A 188 17.78 -6.24 2.58
N LEU A 189 16.59 -5.67 2.26
CA LEU A 189 15.72 -5.06 3.25
C LEU A 189 14.92 -6.08 4.05
N PHE A 190 14.51 -7.17 3.44
CA PHE A 190 13.77 -8.26 4.07
C PHE A 190 14.61 -8.94 5.15
N GLU A 191 15.88 -9.20 4.86
CA GLU A 191 16.84 -9.76 5.80
C GLU A 191 17.21 -8.83 6.97
N ARG A 192 16.88 -7.53 6.88
CA ARG A 192 17.18 -6.50 7.88
C ARG A 192 15.93 -5.72 8.27
N PRO A 193 14.99 -6.31 9.02
CA PRO A 193 13.64 -5.78 9.21
C PRO A 193 13.54 -4.43 9.94
N GLY A 194 14.63 -3.83 10.41
CA GLY A 194 14.59 -2.54 11.12
C GLY A 194 14.49 -1.28 10.24
N ARG A 195 14.73 -1.37 8.93
CA ARG A 195 14.82 -0.18 8.05
C ARG A 195 13.52 0.21 7.35
N ALA A 196 12.72 -0.76 6.98
CA ALA A 196 11.35 -0.57 6.47
C ALA A 196 10.43 -1.52 7.22
N GLY A 197 9.14 -1.25 7.31
CA GLY A 197 8.21 -2.17 7.95
C GLY A 197 8.25 -3.54 7.27
N ALA A 198 8.52 -4.62 8.01
CA ALA A 198 8.67 -5.96 7.45
C ALA A 198 7.48 -6.38 6.57
N GLY A 199 6.25 -6.06 6.99
CA GLY A 199 5.05 -6.36 6.20
C GLY A 199 5.01 -5.68 4.83
N ILE A 200 5.53 -4.45 4.72
CA ILE A 200 5.54 -3.73 3.43
C ILE A 200 6.53 -4.35 2.45
N VAL A 201 7.68 -4.81 2.96
CA VAL A 201 8.69 -5.49 2.13
C VAL A 201 8.16 -6.84 1.69
N TYR A 202 7.48 -7.56 2.59
CA TYR A 202 6.79 -8.81 2.28
C TYR A 202 5.75 -8.63 1.16
N GLU A 203 4.86 -7.65 1.29
CA GLU A 203 3.87 -7.33 0.24
C GLU A 203 4.52 -7.00 -1.11
N ALA A 204 5.64 -6.27 -1.08
CA ALA A 204 6.38 -5.93 -2.30
C ALA A 204 7.02 -7.16 -2.95
N LEU A 205 7.59 -8.08 -2.14
CA LEU A 205 8.13 -9.34 -2.63
C LEU A 205 7.02 -10.26 -3.18
N LEU A 206 5.85 -10.32 -2.52
CA LEU A 206 4.69 -11.07 -3.04
C LEU A 206 4.25 -10.56 -4.42
N ALA A 207 4.28 -9.25 -4.61
CA ALA A 207 3.91 -8.66 -5.89
C ALA A 207 4.87 -9.01 -7.04
N LEU A 208 6.12 -9.43 -6.74
CA LEU A 208 7.07 -9.97 -7.70
C LEU A 208 6.79 -11.45 -8.07
N GLY A 209 5.83 -12.08 -7.40
CA GLY A 209 5.38 -13.43 -7.72
C GLY A 209 6.49 -14.49 -7.61
N GLU A 210 6.55 -15.39 -8.58
CA GLU A 210 7.51 -16.51 -8.59
C GLU A 210 8.98 -16.08 -8.48
N SER A 211 9.34 -14.90 -8.97
CA SER A 211 10.70 -14.37 -8.86
C SER A 211 11.17 -14.22 -7.39
N SER A 212 10.24 -14.04 -6.44
CA SER A 212 10.54 -13.95 -5.02
C SER A 212 10.59 -15.30 -4.28
N ALA A 213 10.27 -16.39 -4.95
CA ALA A 213 10.23 -17.73 -4.33
C ALA A 213 11.54 -18.13 -3.65
N THR A 214 12.68 -17.87 -4.30
CA THR A 214 14.01 -18.15 -3.75
C THR A 214 14.27 -17.34 -2.47
N VAL A 215 13.82 -16.07 -2.44
CA VAL A 215 13.98 -15.18 -1.26
C VAL A 215 13.25 -15.77 -0.05
N PHE A 216 12.01 -16.21 -0.23
CA PHE A 216 11.25 -16.81 0.88
C PHE A 216 11.81 -18.17 1.31
N ARG A 217 12.29 -18.99 0.38
CA ARG A 217 12.93 -20.27 0.70
C ARG A 217 14.23 -20.08 1.49
N GLU A 218 15.09 -19.17 1.08
CA GLU A 218 16.30 -18.79 1.81
C GLU A 218 15.96 -18.17 3.17
N GLY A 219 14.90 -17.35 3.23
CA GLY A 219 14.41 -16.74 4.44
C GLY A 219 13.93 -17.72 5.52
N LEU A 220 13.51 -18.95 5.16
CA LEU A 220 13.20 -20.03 6.13
C LEU A 220 14.42 -20.42 6.97
N SER A 221 15.65 -20.21 6.48
CA SER A 221 16.90 -20.50 7.18
C SER A 221 17.53 -19.25 7.83
N SER A 222 16.83 -18.11 7.86
CA SER A 222 17.31 -16.87 8.44
C SER A 222 17.57 -17.00 9.94
N GLY A 223 18.59 -16.33 10.46
CA GLY A 223 18.82 -16.18 11.90
C GLY A 223 17.74 -15.42 12.64
N GLU A 224 16.98 -14.57 11.93
CA GLU A 224 15.94 -13.72 12.48
C GLU A 224 14.57 -14.43 12.47
N GLU A 225 13.95 -14.61 13.65
CA GLU A 225 12.63 -15.25 13.79
C GLU A 225 11.57 -14.59 12.88
N SER A 226 11.51 -13.26 12.88
CA SER A 226 10.52 -12.52 12.10
C SER A 226 10.62 -12.75 10.59
N VAL A 227 11.84 -13.00 10.08
CA VAL A 227 12.09 -13.34 8.68
C VAL A 227 11.59 -14.76 8.41
N ARG A 228 11.92 -15.74 9.28
CA ARG A 228 11.44 -17.13 9.13
C ARG A 228 9.91 -17.20 9.16
N VAL A 229 9.26 -16.51 10.13
CA VAL A 229 7.79 -16.41 10.22
C VAL A 229 7.18 -15.88 8.92
N THR A 230 7.71 -14.76 8.43
CA THR A 230 7.20 -14.13 7.20
C THR A 230 7.44 -15.00 5.98
N SER A 231 8.56 -15.73 5.95
CA SER A 231 8.91 -16.66 4.88
C SER A 231 7.97 -17.87 4.82
N CYS A 232 7.49 -18.36 5.96
CA CYS A 232 6.45 -19.43 5.97
C CYS A 232 5.21 -19.02 5.17
N PHE A 233 4.73 -17.78 5.35
CA PHE A 233 3.60 -17.27 4.56
C PHE A 233 3.97 -17.01 3.10
N GLY A 234 5.19 -16.54 2.86
CA GLY A 234 5.69 -16.23 1.53
C GLY A 234 5.78 -17.45 0.61
N VAL A 235 6.36 -18.55 1.09
CA VAL A 235 6.49 -19.78 0.29
C VAL A 235 5.12 -20.32 -0.12
N ALA A 236 4.12 -20.27 0.76
CA ALA A 236 2.78 -20.71 0.45
C ALA A 236 2.04 -19.82 -0.56
N ALA A 237 2.41 -18.54 -0.62
CA ALA A 237 1.79 -17.57 -1.51
C ALA A 237 2.35 -17.62 -2.94
N VAL A 238 3.64 -18.01 -3.09
CA VAL A 238 4.35 -17.91 -4.38
C VAL A 238 4.72 -19.26 -4.99
N LEU A 239 4.73 -20.34 -4.21
CA LEU A 239 5.09 -21.69 -4.68
C LEU A 239 3.86 -22.54 -4.97
N ASP A 240 4.07 -23.58 -5.79
CA ASP A 240 3.12 -24.68 -5.91
C ASP A 240 2.84 -25.30 -4.53
N PRO A 241 1.58 -25.68 -4.22
CA PRO A 241 1.20 -26.25 -2.93
C PRO A 241 2.05 -27.43 -2.45
N ALA A 242 2.50 -28.31 -3.35
CA ALA A 242 3.32 -29.46 -2.99
C ALA A 242 4.74 -29.02 -2.58
N LEU A 243 5.34 -28.07 -3.30
CA LEU A 243 6.65 -27.52 -2.96
C LEU A 243 6.58 -26.72 -1.66
N ALA A 244 5.56 -25.87 -1.51
CA ALA A 244 5.37 -25.09 -0.29
C ALA A 244 5.24 -26.00 0.94
N ARG A 245 4.51 -27.10 0.85
CA ARG A 245 4.38 -28.08 1.94
C ARG A 245 5.72 -28.69 2.30
N ALA A 246 6.49 -29.13 1.31
CA ALA A 246 7.81 -29.74 1.54
C ALA A 246 8.79 -28.77 2.24
N ASP A 247 8.70 -27.48 1.92
CA ASP A 247 9.53 -26.44 2.54
C ASP A 247 9.03 -26.05 3.95
N LEU A 248 7.71 -26.19 4.24
CA LEU A 248 7.11 -25.81 5.53
C LEU A 248 7.18 -26.93 6.60
N GLU A 249 7.15 -28.20 6.22
CA GLU A 249 7.19 -29.30 7.18
C GLU A 249 8.41 -29.25 8.13
N PRO A 250 9.63 -28.95 7.67
CA PRO A 250 10.76 -28.78 8.57
C PRO A 250 10.60 -27.65 9.59
N MET A 251 9.82 -26.60 9.27
CA MET A 251 9.58 -25.46 10.13
C MET A 251 8.72 -25.79 11.34
N LEU A 252 8.02 -26.91 11.34
CA LEU A 252 7.31 -27.43 12.51
C LEU A 252 8.25 -27.86 13.66
N ALA A 253 9.54 -28.02 13.40
CA ALA A 253 10.57 -28.33 14.38
C ALA A 253 11.48 -27.12 14.70
N ASP A 254 11.13 -25.91 14.26
CA ASP A 254 11.91 -24.68 14.55
C ASP A 254 12.03 -24.44 16.06
N PRO A 255 13.17 -23.96 16.57
CA PRO A 255 13.35 -23.66 17.99
C PRO A 255 12.32 -22.63 18.50
N GLU A 256 11.92 -21.67 17.66
CA GLU A 256 11.01 -20.59 18.05
C GLU A 256 9.54 -20.97 17.83
N GLY A 257 8.73 -20.84 18.89
CA GLY A 257 7.30 -21.17 18.83
C GLY A 257 6.52 -20.33 17.81
N GLY A 258 6.93 -19.10 17.57
CA GLY A 258 6.34 -18.22 16.55
C GLY A 258 6.45 -18.79 15.14
N VAL A 259 7.61 -19.38 14.80
CA VAL A 259 7.85 -20.00 13.50
C VAL A 259 7.03 -21.30 13.36
N ARG A 260 7.04 -22.16 14.40
CA ARG A 260 6.22 -23.39 14.40
C ARG A 260 4.73 -23.07 14.22
N ALA A 261 4.23 -22.04 14.91
CA ALA A 261 2.83 -21.62 14.76
C ALA A 261 2.52 -21.11 13.36
N ALA A 262 3.41 -20.32 12.76
CA ALA A 262 3.28 -19.83 11.38
C ALA A 262 3.29 -20.98 10.37
N ALA A 263 4.15 -21.99 10.56
CA ALA A 263 4.20 -23.17 9.73
C ALA A 263 2.88 -23.98 9.81
N CYS A 264 2.34 -24.21 11.04
CA CYS A 264 1.04 -24.83 11.22
C CYS A 264 -0.08 -24.07 10.51
N GLU A 265 -0.18 -22.75 10.75
CA GLU A 265 -1.21 -21.91 10.14
C GLU A 265 -1.14 -21.94 8.61
N THR A 266 0.05 -21.91 8.08
CA THR A 266 0.27 -21.89 6.63
C THR A 266 -0.06 -23.24 6.00
N LEU A 267 0.34 -24.34 6.62
CA LEU A 267 -0.02 -25.69 6.19
C LEU A 267 -1.54 -25.90 6.18
N GLY A 268 -2.27 -25.32 7.14
CA GLY A 268 -3.73 -25.35 7.15
C GLY A 268 -4.38 -24.58 6.00
N ARG A 269 -3.69 -23.64 5.37
CA ARG A 269 -4.17 -22.90 4.18
C ARG A 269 -3.90 -23.62 2.86
N ILE A 270 -2.98 -24.59 2.86
CA ILE A 270 -2.63 -25.43 1.70
C ILE A 270 -2.88 -26.91 2.04
N PRO A 271 -4.14 -27.30 2.27
CA PRO A 271 -4.47 -28.66 2.67
C PRO A 271 -4.04 -29.66 1.60
N GLY A 272 -3.69 -30.86 2.07
CA GLY A 272 -3.43 -32.01 1.24
C GLY A 272 -4.47 -33.13 1.50
N GLU A 273 -4.27 -34.26 0.87
CA GLU A 273 -5.13 -35.41 1.09
C GLU A 273 -4.92 -36.06 2.48
N THR A 274 -3.68 -35.94 3.01
CA THR A 274 -3.30 -36.53 4.28
C THR A 274 -2.65 -35.51 5.22
N VAL A 275 -2.86 -35.69 6.51
CA VAL A 275 -2.23 -34.87 7.56
C VAL A 275 -0.75 -35.20 7.68
N PRO A 276 0.17 -34.26 7.57
CA PRO A 276 1.58 -34.48 7.89
C PRO A 276 1.74 -34.91 9.36
N ALA A 277 2.47 -35.99 9.62
CA ALA A 277 2.70 -36.44 10.98
C ALA A 277 3.30 -35.39 11.93
N PRO A 278 4.25 -34.54 11.51
CA PRO A 278 4.74 -33.46 12.33
C PRO A 278 3.66 -32.41 12.69
N LEU A 279 2.70 -32.14 11.79
CA LEU A 279 1.59 -31.23 12.07
C LEU A 279 0.65 -31.81 13.13
N ALA A 280 0.34 -33.12 13.06
CA ALA A 280 -0.44 -33.77 14.08
C ALA A 280 0.26 -33.75 15.46
N GLN A 281 1.56 -33.96 15.49
CA GLN A 281 2.38 -33.86 16.72
C GLN A 281 2.38 -32.46 17.32
N ALA A 282 2.32 -31.39 16.50
CA ALA A 282 2.29 -30.01 16.96
C ALA A 282 1.05 -29.65 17.82
N THR A 283 0.02 -30.50 17.84
CA THR A 283 -1.10 -30.37 18.79
C THR A 283 -0.70 -30.59 20.25
N HIS A 284 0.48 -31.14 20.49
CA HIS A 284 1.05 -31.36 21.83
C HIS A 284 2.25 -30.42 22.12
N ASP A 285 2.44 -29.39 21.31
CA ASP A 285 3.53 -28.43 21.51
C ASP A 285 3.45 -27.75 22.89
N PRO A 286 4.58 -27.47 23.55
CA PRO A 286 4.59 -26.75 24.83
C PRO A 286 3.99 -25.34 24.74
N VAL A 287 4.03 -24.71 23.56
CA VAL A 287 3.54 -23.35 23.33
C VAL A 287 2.06 -23.37 22.90
N PRO A 288 1.14 -22.75 23.66
CA PRO A 288 -0.29 -22.77 23.35
C PRO A 288 -0.66 -22.24 21.96
N SER A 289 0.04 -21.20 21.48
CA SER A 289 -0.21 -20.65 20.13
C SER A 289 0.10 -21.64 19.02
N VAL A 290 1.09 -22.52 19.21
CA VAL A 290 1.43 -23.59 18.27
C VAL A 290 0.33 -24.67 18.28
N ARG A 291 -0.09 -25.13 19.48
CA ARG A 291 -1.20 -26.10 19.60
C ARG A 291 -2.47 -25.60 18.93
N ARG A 292 -2.82 -24.33 19.20
CA ARG A 292 -3.98 -23.68 18.57
C ARG A 292 -3.88 -23.66 17.06
N ALA A 293 -2.72 -23.26 16.50
CA ALA A 293 -2.49 -23.21 15.05
C ALA A 293 -2.57 -24.63 14.44
N ALA A 294 -1.96 -25.63 15.10
CA ALA A 294 -1.98 -27.02 14.66
C ALA A 294 -3.41 -27.59 14.63
N VAL A 295 -4.17 -27.40 15.70
CA VAL A 295 -5.58 -27.83 15.78
C VAL A 295 -6.44 -27.16 14.70
N SER A 296 -6.25 -25.87 14.47
CA SER A 296 -6.96 -25.16 13.41
C SER A 296 -6.59 -25.66 12.02
N ALA A 297 -5.32 -25.99 11.81
CA ALA A 297 -4.81 -26.55 10.57
C ALA A 297 -5.38 -27.96 10.31
N LEU A 298 -5.41 -28.84 11.32
CA LEU A 298 -5.99 -30.17 11.21
C LEU A 298 -7.45 -30.15 10.76
N GLY A 299 -8.21 -29.14 11.18
CA GLY A 299 -9.59 -28.94 10.72
C GLY A 299 -9.74 -28.59 9.24
N ALA A 300 -8.66 -28.33 8.52
CA ALA A 300 -8.67 -28.10 7.06
C ALA A 300 -8.40 -29.39 6.25
N TYR A 301 -7.97 -30.46 6.90
CA TYR A 301 -7.73 -31.77 6.28
C TYR A 301 -8.95 -32.71 6.52
N ASP A 302 -9.54 -33.19 5.45
CA ASP A 302 -10.59 -34.24 5.56
C ASP A 302 -9.95 -35.63 5.69
N ASP A 303 -9.09 -35.77 6.70
CA ASP A 303 -8.33 -36.99 6.98
C ASP A 303 -8.82 -37.61 8.31
N PRO A 304 -9.30 -38.84 8.32
CA PRO A 304 -9.69 -39.52 9.55
C PRO A 304 -8.60 -39.59 10.61
N ASP A 305 -7.33 -39.60 10.21
CA ASP A 305 -6.19 -39.64 11.11
C ASP A 305 -6.03 -38.35 11.95
N SER A 306 -6.69 -37.25 11.57
CA SER A 306 -6.78 -36.02 12.37
C SER A 306 -7.66 -36.19 13.62
N LEU A 307 -8.65 -37.09 13.59
CA LEU A 307 -9.69 -37.19 14.61
C LEU A 307 -9.16 -37.45 16.03
N PRO A 308 -8.25 -38.40 16.28
CA PRO A 308 -7.70 -38.60 17.62
C PRO A 308 -7.07 -37.37 18.24
N PHE A 309 -6.35 -36.60 17.46
CA PHE A 309 -5.68 -35.35 17.89
C PHE A 309 -6.68 -34.25 18.20
N LEU A 310 -7.72 -34.06 17.38
CA LEU A 310 -8.78 -33.10 17.63
C LEU A 310 -9.60 -33.44 18.85
N LEU A 311 -9.90 -34.75 19.09
CA LEU A 311 -10.60 -35.19 20.28
C LEU A 311 -9.76 -35.00 21.56
N ALA A 312 -8.46 -35.23 21.51
CA ALA A 312 -7.55 -34.96 22.63
C ALA A 312 -7.45 -33.46 22.94
N ALA A 313 -7.44 -32.61 21.90
CA ALA A 313 -7.35 -31.14 22.05
C ALA A 313 -8.63 -30.51 22.69
N LEU A 314 -9.76 -31.22 22.76
CA LEU A 314 -10.93 -30.75 23.52
C LEU A 314 -10.66 -30.62 25.03
N ASP A 315 -9.72 -31.40 25.54
CA ASP A 315 -9.34 -31.44 26.96
C ASP A 315 -8.08 -30.53 27.22
N ASP A 316 -7.70 -29.67 26.25
CA ASP A 316 -6.53 -28.78 26.39
C ASP A 316 -6.76 -27.76 27.53
N PRO A 317 -5.74 -27.54 28.39
CA PRO A 317 -5.84 -26.56 29.46
C PRO A 317 -6.03 -25.11 28.96
N GLU A 318 -5.64 -24.84 27.74
CA GLU A 318 -5.87 -23.53 27.11
C GLU A 318 -7.21 -23.54 26.37
N ARG A 319 -8.15 -22.74 26.88
CA ARG A 319 -9.53 -22.68 26.38
C ARG A 319 -9.63 -22.42 24.87
N ASP A 320 -8.74 -21.58 24.34
CA ASP A 320 -8.73 -21.21 22.92
C ASP A 320 -8.37 -22.42 22.03
N VAL A 321 -7.53 -23.33 22.52
CA VAL A 321 -7.18 -24.58 21.83
C VAL A 321 -8.38 -25.54 21.80
N ALA A 322 -9.03 -25.73 22.95
CA ALA A 322 -10.22 -26.57 23.07
C ALA A 322 -11.38 -26.08 22.17
N LEU A 323 -11.58 -24.75 22.15
CA LEU A 323 -12.57 -24.13 21.26
C LEU A 323 -12.27 -24.41 19.78
N ARG A 324 -11.03 -24.25 19.35
CA ARG A 324 -10.63 -24.53 17.96
C ARG A 324 -10.78 -26.01 17.60
N ALA A 325 -10.56 -26.89 18.57
CA ALA A 325 -10.80 -28.32 18.37
C ALA A 325 -12.29 -28.62 18.10
N GLY A 326 -13.18 -28.02 18.89
CA GLY A 326 -14.62 -28.10 18.67
C GLY A 326 -15.04 -27.56 17.31
N GLU A 327 -14.58 -26.38 16.92
CA GLU A 327 -14.84 -25.79 15.58
C GLU A 327 -14.33 -26.69 14.43
N ALA A 328 -13.15 -27.28 14.59
CA ALA A 328 -12.58 -28.21 13.60
C ALA A 328 -13.44 -29.47 13.44
N LEU A 329 -13.88 -30.05 14.54
CA LEU A 329 -14.76 -31.25 14.54
C LEU A 329 -16.13 -30.97 13.93
N VAL A 330 -16.70 -29.78 14.16
CA VAL A 330 -17.93 -29.32 13.50
C VAL A 330 -17.73 -29.20 12.00
N ARG A 331 -16.66 -28.53 11.58
CA ARG A 331 -16.34 -28.35 10.15
C ARG A 331 -16.18 -29.65 9.40
N LEU A 332 -15.57 -30.65 10.04
CA LEU A 332 -15.39 -32.00 9.49
C LEU A 332 -16.64 -32.90 9.59
N GLY A 333 -17.76 -32.41 10.17
CA GLY A 333 -18.96 -33.19 10.39
C GLY A 333 -18.75 -34.35 11.39
N ARG A 334 -17.73 -34.27 12.24
CA ARG A 334 -17.32 -35.32 13.20
C ARG A 334 -17.80 -35.04 14.64
N LEU A 335 -18.65 -34.04 14.84
CA LEU A 335 -19.17 -33.66 16.15
C LEU A 335 -19.83 -34.83 16.92
N PRO A 336 -20.60 -35.74 16.31
CA PRO A 336 -21.17 -36.87 17.03
C PRO A 336 -20.14 -37.80 17.70
N ALA A 337 -18.93 -37.90 17.11
CA ALA A 337 -17.81 -38.66 17.68
C ALA A 337 -17.20 -37.97 18.92
N ALA A 338 -17.33 -36.66 19.03
CA ALA A 338 -16.81 -35.86 20.16
C ALA A 338 -17.66 -35.96 21.42
N GLY A 339 -18.95 -36.38 21.30
CA GLY A 339 -19.87 -36.54 22.43
C GLY A 339 -20.08 -35.25 23.22
N GLY A 340 -20.36 -35.37 24.51
CA GLY A 340 -20.60 -34.20 25.40
C GLY A 340 -19.38 -33.31 25.67
N ARG A 341 -18.16 -33.76 25.35
CA ARG A 341 -16.91 -32.97 25.61
C ARG A 341 -16.78 -31.77 24.67
N ALA A 342 -17.08 -31.94 23.39
CA ALA A 342 -17.10 -30.83 22.47
C ALA A 342 -18.15 -29.78 22.88
N ARG A 343 -19.32 -30.24 23.32
CA ARG A 343 -20.40 -29.41 23.81
C ARG A 343 -19.99 -28.65 25.07
N ALA A 344 -19.38 -29.30 26.05
CA ALA A 344 -18.95 -28.68 27.29
C ALA A 344 -17.86 -27.61 27.04
N ALA A 345 -16.89 -27.87 26.17
CA ALA A 345 -15.87 -26.89 25.80
C ALA A 345 -16.45 -25.64 25.07
N MET A 346 -17.57 -25.83 24.39
CA MET A 346 -18.26 -24.78 23.62
C MET A 346 -19.32 -24.02 24.46
N ASP A 347 -20.03 -24.69 25.39
CA ASP A 347 -21.10 -24.10 26.22
C ASP A 347 -20.57 -23.08 27.25
N GLU A 348 -19.30 -23.16 27.63
CA GLU A 348 -18.66 -22.16 28.51
C GLU A 348 -18.31 -20.83 27.80
N THR A 349 -18.57 -20.69 26.51
CA THR A 349 -18.27 -19.45 25.75
C THR A 349 -19.57 -18.75 25.37
N ASP A 350 -19.81 -17.53 25.89
CA ASP A 350 -20.91 -16.62 25.49
C ASP A 350 -20.78 -16.08 24.05
N ALA A 351 -19.80 -16.53 23.28
CA ALA A 351 -19.51 -16.02 21.93
C ALA A 351 -19.50 -17.14 20.88
N TRP A 352 -20.67 -17.61 20.54
CA TRP A 352 -20.84 -18.43 19.33
C TRP A 352 -20.92 -17.53 18.10
N PRO A 353 -20.16 -17.79 17.04
CA PRO A 353 -20.49 -17.25 15.72
C PRO A 353 -21.87 -17.83 15.35
N LEU A 354 -22.82 -16.98 14.96
CA LEU A 354 -24.19 -17.35 14.55
C LEU A 354 -24.23 -18.52 13.55
N GLU A 355 -23.21 -18.65 12.71
CA GLU A 355 -23.06 -19.74 11.73
C GLU A 355 -22.84 -21.11 12.40
N THR A 356 -22.11 -21.18 13.53
CA THR A 356 -21.84 -22.42 14.24
C THR A 356 -23.10 -22.90 14.99
N ALA A 357 -23.88 -21.95 15.54
CA ALA A 357 -25.15 -22.24 16.20
C ALA A 357 -26.18 -22.81 15.19
N LEU A 358 -26.26 -22.25 13.99
CA LEU A 358 -27.16 -22.72 12.92
C LEU A 358 -26.80 -24.13 12.43
N VAL A 359 -25.50 -24.46 12.34
CA VAL A 359 -25.05 -25.82 11.94
C VAL A 359 -25.39 -26.83 13.02
N LEU A 360 -25.27 -26.52 14.31
CA LEU A 360 -25.61 -27.41 15.42
C LEU A 360 -27.11 -27.63 15.53
N ASP A 361 -27.92 -26.59 15.31
CA ASP A 361 -29.39 -26.70 15.26
C ASP A 361 -29.85 -27.57 14.09
N SER A 362 -29.21 -27.46 12.90
CA SER A 362 -29.49 -28.30 11.74
C SER A 362 -29.11 -29.77 11.91
N LEU A 363 -28.19 -30.08 12.84
CA LEU A 363 -27.75 -31.45 13.17
C LEU A 363 -28.56 -32.09 14.31
N GLY A 364 -29.58 -31.40 14.86
CA GLY A 364 -30.38 -31.88 15.97
C GLY A 364 -29.59 -32.06 17.27
N ALA A 365 -28.51 -31.30 17.45
CA ALA A 365 -27.60 -31.34 18.59
C ALA A 365 -27.88 -30.28 19.64
N VAL A 366 -28.99 -29.52 19.52
CA VAL A 366 -29.51 -28.55 20.52
C VAL A 366 -30.78 -29.12 21.15
#